data_d3a4f45edfffdcd412a6165c972af314
#
_entry.id   d3a4f45edfffdcd412a6165c972af314
#
_cell.length_a   1.000
_cell.length_b   1.000
_cell.length_c   1.000
_cell.angle_alpha   90.00
_cell.angle_beta   90.00
_cell.angle_gamma   90.00
#
_symmetry.space_group_name_H-M   'P 1'
#
loop_
_entity.id
_entity.type
_entity.pdbx_description
1 polymer ?
#
loop_
_entity_poly.entity_id
_entity_poly.type
_entity_poly.pdbx_seq_one_letter_code
_entity_poly.pdbx_strand_id
1 'polypeptide(L)'
;VYLSQPTELGTVYTREELEAMRRVSDRWGMKLFVDGARLACALTASDAKLADLAQLCDVFYIGGTKCGAMFGEAVVILNEELKTGFRHMIKRQGGMMAKGRLMGVQFAALLEDGLYFRLGQQMVEQAVRLRDGIRALGYSLAVESPTNQQFPILPDRVLEKLKDKYSWSAKEKVDGEHTAVRFCTSWSTKDEEIDALLADLARLK
;
A
#
# COMPACT_ATOMS: atom_id res chain seq x y z
N VAL A 1 15.03 -10.56 7.95
CA VAL A 1 14.82 -9.17 7.52
C VAL A 1 13.38 -9.02 7.05
N TYR A 2 12.68 -8.02 7.57
CA TYR A 2 11.30 -7.71 7.21
C TYR A 2 11.25 -6.31 6.58
N LEU A 3 10.66 -6.19 5.40
CA LEU A 3 10.45 -4.94 4.69
C LEU A 3 8.98 -4.79 4.34
N SER A 4 8.44 -3.56 4.40
CA SER A 4 7.12 -3.24 3.85
C SER A 4 7.27 -2.55 2.48
N GLN A 5 6.60 -3.06 1.45
CA GLN A 5 6.62 -2.53 0.10
C GLN A 5 5.19 -2.26 -0.40
N PRO A 6 4.71 -1.00 -0.40
CA PRO A 6 5.37 0.22 0.10
C PRO A 6 5.41 0.28 1.63
N THR A 7 6.21 1.21 2.17
CA THR A 7 6.26 1.46 3.61
C THR A 7 4.97 2.12 4.13
N GLU A 8 4.81 2.19 5.45
CA GLU A 8 3.67 2.90 6.08
C GLU A 8 3.67 4.42 5.81
N LEU A 9 4.80 4.97 5.41
CA LEU A 9 4.93 6.37 4.97
C LEU A 9 4.74 6.53 3.45
N GLY A 10 4.39 5.44 2.76
CA GLY A 10 4.14 5.47 1.32
C GLY A 10 5.40 5.57 0.46
N THR A 11 6.59 5.43 1.02
CA THR A 11 7.83 5.31 0.26
C THR A 11 7.97 3.90 -0.31
N VAL A 12 8.74 3.75 -1.37
CA VAL A 12 8.99 2.46 -2.02
C VAL A 12 10.49 2.18 -2.08
N TYR A 13 10.85 0.91 -1.97
CA TYR A 13 12.20 0.46 -2.28
C TYR A 13 12.35 0.32 -3.80
N THR A 14 13.46 0.78 -4.33
CA THR A 14 13.88 0.51 -5.70
C THR A 14 14.36 -0.92 -5.85
N ARG A 15 14.49 -1.39 -7.09
CA ARG A 15 15.09 -2.70 -7.36
C ARG A 15 16.51 -2.79 -6.79
N GLU A 16 17.33 -1.75 -6.97
CA GLU A 16 18.70 -1.71 -6.45
C GLU A 16 18.76 -1.83 -4.92
N GLU A 17 17.86 -1.14 -4.22
CA GLU A 17 17.76 -1.22 -2.76
C GLU A 17 17.34 -2.63 -2.30
N LEU A 18 16.37 -3.26 -2.99
CA LEU A 18 15.98 -4.65 -2.71
C LEU A 18 17.15 -5.64 -2.95
N GLU A 19 17.93 -5.45 -4.01
CA GLU A 19 19.13 -6.22 -4.27
C GLU A 19 20.19 -6.02 -3.18
N ALA A 20 20.34 -4.78 -2.69
CA ALA A 20 21.25 -4.49 -1.57
C ALA A 20 20.78 -5.18 -0.29
N MET A 21 19.49 -5.16 0.01
CA MET A 21 18.91 -5.88 1.16
C MET A 21 19.09 -7.40 1.02
N ARG A 22 18.96 -7.96 -0.18
CA ARG A 22 19.22 -9.37 -0.43
C ARG A 22 20.69 -9.72 -0.14
N ARG A 23 21.63 -8.94 -0.67
CA ARG A 23 23.07 -9.15 -0.40
C ARG A 23 23.42 -9.12 1.10
N VAL A 24 22.83 -8.17 1.83
CA VAL A 24 23.03 -8.08 3.30
C VAL A 24 22.42 -9.29 4.00
N SER A 25 21.21 -9.68 3.62
CA SER A 25 20.53 -10.85 4.19
C SER A 25 21.35 -12.14 3.99
N ASP A 26 21.87 -12.35 2.78
CA ASP A 26 22.71 -13.50 2.46
C ASP A 26 24.00 -13.52 3.29
N ARG A 27 24.67 -12.36 3.38
CA ARG A 27 25.90 -12.22 4.16
C ARG A 27 25.74 -12.63 5.63
N TRP A 28 24.56 -12.38 6.19
CA TRP A 28 24.26 -12.68 7.59
C TRP A 28 23.41 -13.94 7.79
N GLY A 29 23.18 -14.73 6.76
CA GLY A 29 22.36 -15.95 6.82
C GLY A 29 20.91 -15.69 7.20
N MET A 30 20.40 -14.47 6.92
CA MET A 30 19.02 -14.06 7.24
C MET A 30 18.09 -14.31 6.05
N LYS A 31 16.83 -14.59 6.35
CA LYS A 31 15.78 -14.68 5.35
C LYS A 31 15.18 -13.28 5.10
N LEU A 32 14.84 -13.00 3.84
CA LEU A 32 14.21 -11.74 3.43
C LEU A 32 12.73 -11.95 3.19
N PHE A 33 11.90 -11.24 3.98
CA PHE A 33 10.45 -11.21 3.88
C PHE A 33 9.98 -9.83 3.45
N VAL A 34 9.13 -9.78 2.42
CA VAL A 34 8.51 -8.53 1.96
C VAL A 34 7.01 -8.55 2.21
N ASP A 35 6.56 -7.62 3.05
CA ASP A 35 5.16 -7.29 3.28
C ASP A 35 4.63 -6.46 2.12
N GLY A 36 3.77 -7.08 1.31
CA GLY A 36 3.16 -6.47 0.14
C GLY A 36 1.71 -6.03 0.34
N ALA A 37 1.32 -5.56 1.53
CA ALA A 37 -0.08 -5.18 1.83
C ALA A 37 -0.71 -4.23 0.81
N ARG A 38 0.10 -3.37 0.16
CA ARG A 38 -0.28 -2.48 -0.95
C ARG A 38 0.63 -2.69 -2.16
N LEU A 39 1.00 -3.92 -2.43
CA LEU A 39 2.02 -4.23 -3.44
C LEU A 39 1.65 -3.70 -4.84
N ALA A 40 0.36 -3.71 -5.21
CA ALA A 40 -0.08 -3.14 -6.49
C ALA A 40 0.35 -1.67 -6.66
N CYS A 41 0.23 -0.86 -5.59
CA CYS A 41 0.66 0.54 -5.61
C CYS A 41 2.19 0.68 -5.64
N ALA A 42 2.90 -0.19 -4.91
CA ALA A 42 4.36 -0.16 -4.92
C ALA A 42 4.94 -0.51 -6.29
N LEU A 43 4.39 -1.53 -6.96
CA LEU A 43 4.82 -1.95 -8.31
C LEU A 43 4.51 -0.89 -9.38
N THR A 44 3.54 -0.01 -9.13
CA THR A 44 3.27 1.15 -10.00
C THR A 44 4.28 2.29 -9.76
N ALA A 45 4.65 2.49 -8.49
CA ALA A 45 5.47 3.64 -8.06
C ALA A 45 6.98 3.36 -8.01
N SER A 46 7.40 2.11 -8.22
CA SER A 46 8.81 1.67 -8.20
C SER A 46 9.21 1.10 -9.57
N ASP A 47 10.52 1.00 -9.79
CA ASP A 47 11.09 0.27 -10.92
C ASP A 47 11.13 -1.27 -10.67
N ALA A 48 10.95 -1.70 -9.42
CA ALA A 48 10.86 -3.11 -9.05
C ALA A 48 9.57 -3.74 -9.58
N LYS A 49 9.67 -4.97 -10.07
CA LYS A 49 8.57 -5.76 -10.61
C LYS A 49 8.30 -6.99 -9.74
N LEU A 50 7.13 -7.59 -9.91
CA LEU A 50 6.77 -8.82 -9.20
C LEU A 50 7.79 -9.94 -9.40
N ALA A 51 8.37 -10.04 -10.61
CA ALA A 51 9.42 -11.01 -10.91
C ALA A 51 10.72 -10.76 -10.14
N ASP A 52 11.05 -9.50 -9.83
CA ASP A 52 12.22 -9.16 -9.03
C ASP A 52 12.04 -9.62 -7.58
N LEU A 53 10.84 -9.43 -7.01
CA LEU A 53 10.53 -9.97 -5.67
C LEU A 53 10.67 -11.49 -5.64
N ALA A 54 10.23 -12.17 -6.69
CA ALA A 54 10.37 -13.63 -6.80
C ALA A 54 11.83 -14.10 -6.88
N GLN A 55 12.75 -13.26 -7.32
CA GLN A 55 14.19 -13.56 -7.37
C GLN A 55 14.93 -13.17 -6.09
N LEU A 56 14.48 -12.12 -5.43
CA LEU A 56 15.21 -11.50 -4.32
C LEU A 56 14.73 -11.92 -2.92
N CYS A 57 13.45 -12.32 -2.79
CA CYS A 57 12.87 -12.63 -1.49
C CYS A 57 12.83 -14.13 -1.21
N ASP A 58 12.94 -14.51 0.07
CA ASP A 58 12.61 -15.87 0.52
C ASP A 58 11.08 -16.05 0.60
N VAL A 59 10.40 -15.00 1.06
CA VAL A 59 8.93 -14.95 1.16
C VAL A 59 8.47 -13.53 0.87
N PHE A 60 7.36 -13.40 0.18
CA PHE A 60 6.60 -12.15 0.14
C PHE A 60 5.10 -12.46 0.07
N TYR A 61 4.25 -11.47 0.30
CA TYR A 61 2.85 -11.66 -0.02
C TYR A 61 2.31 -10.57 -0.95
N ILE A 62 1.36 -10.98 -1.77
CA ILE A 62 0.62 -10.12 -2.69
C ILE A 62 -0.62 -9.65 -1.93
N GLY A 63 -0.67 -8.38 -1.61
CA GLY A 63 -1.77 -7.79 -0.86
C GLY A 63 -3.09 -7.88 -1.60
N GLY A 64 -4.11 -8.42 -0.95
CA GLY A 64 -5.45 -8.58 -1.52
C GLY A 64 -6.43 -7.53 -1.03
N THR A 65 -6.64 -7.43 0.27
CA THR A 65 -7.73 -6.63 0.87
C THR A 65 -7.67 -5.14 0.56
N LYS A 66 -6.48 -4.57 0.38
CA LYS A 66 -6.29 -3.16 0.00
C LYS A 66 -6.19 -2.94 -1.51
N CYS A 67 -6.14 -4.03 -2.29
CA CYS A 67 -5.84 -4.01 -3.72
C CYS A 67 -6.91 -4.70 -4.58
N GLY A 68 -8.17 -4.78 -4.10
CA GLY A 68 -9.30 -5.26 -4.89
C GLY A 68 -9.90 -6.59 -4.44
N ALA A 69 -9.27 -7.37 -3.57
CA ALA A 69 -9.88 -8.55 -2.98
C ALA A 69 -10.82 -8.18 -1.83
N MET A 70 -11.84 -8.98 -1.60
CA MET A 70 -12.75 -8.82 -0.46
C MET A 70 -12.08 -9.20 0.86
N PHE A 71 -11.19 -10.20 0.84
CA PHE A 71 -10.44 -10.68 2.00
C PHE A 71 -9.24 -11.53 1.56
N GLY A 72 -8.27 -11.65 2.46
CA GLY A 72 -7.11 -12.53 2.29
C GLY A 72 -5.95 -11.92 1.53
N GLU A 73 -4.83 -12.61 1.64
CA GLU A 73 -3.54 -12.27 1.02
C GLU A 73 -2.96 -13.52 0.35
N ALA A 74 -2.22 -13.37 -0.75
CA ALA A 74 -1.54 -14.49 -1.39
C ALA A 74 -0.08 -14.53 -0.96
N VAL A 75 0.28 -15.49 -0.10
CA VAL A 75 1.66 -15.69 0.35
C VAL A 75 2.43 -16.49 -0.69
N VAL A 76 3.57 -15.96 -1.12
CA VAL A 76 4.50 -16.59 -2.06
C VAL A 76 5.76 -16.99 -1.30
N ILE A 77 6.02 -18.29 -1.20
CA ILE A 77 7.20 -18.84 -0.52
C ILE A 77 8.13 -19.43 -1.58
N LEU A 78 9.31 -18.86 -1.72
CA LEU A 78 10.30 -19.27 -2.71
C LEU A 78 11.36 -20.18 -2.10
N ASN A 79 11.70 -19.95 -0.83
CA ASN A 79 12.64 -20.75 -0.11
C ASN A 79 12.03 -22.09 0.32
N GLU A 80 12.57 -23.20 -0.19
CA GLU A 80 12.04 -24.56 0.03
C GLU A 80 12.02 -24.96 1.52
N GLU A 81 12.99 -24.52 2.30
CA GLU A 81 13.06 -24.82 3.73
C GLU A 81 11.84 -24.26 4.49
N LEU A 82 11.31 -23.12 4.03
CA LEU A 82 10.17 -22.44 4.67
C LEU A 82 8.81 -23.03 4.25
N LYS A 83 8.77 -23.90 3.25
CA LYS A 83 7.54 -24.58 2.81
C LYS A 83 7.18 -25.75 3.73
N THR A 84 8.18 -26.36 4.37
CA THR A 84 7.98 -27.55 5.22
C THR A 84 7.04 -27.20 6.38
N GLY A 85 5.92 -27.91 6.49
CA GLY A 85 4.94 -27.71 7.56
C GLY A 85 4.11 -26.45 7.46
N PHE A 86 4.31 -25.57 6.47
CA PHE A 86 3.58 -24.29 6.35
C PHE A 86 2.06 -24.48 6.30
N ARG A 87 1.56 -25.48 5.62
CA ARG A 87 0.13 -25.79 5.56
C ARG A 87 -0.46 -26.16 6.94
N HIS A 88 0.31 -26.84 7.79
CA HIS A 88 -0.08 -27.10 9.17
C HIS A 88 -0.10 -25.83 10.00
N MET A 89 0.83 -24.91 9.77
CA MET A 89 0.85 -23.59 10.42
C MET A 89 -0.38 -22.77 10.04
N ILE A 90 -0.78 -22.73 8.77
CA ILE A 90 -2.01 -22.07 8.31
C ILE A 90 -3.22 -22.65 9.09
N LYS A 91 -3.33 -23.97 9.16
CA LYS A 91 -4.43 -24.64 9.88
C LYS A 91 -4.42 -24.31 11.38
N ARG A 92 -3.25 -24.39 12.01
CA ARG A 92 -3.06 -24.07 13.43
C ARG A 92 -3.47 -22.65 13.79
N GLN A 93 -3.23 -21.71 12.88
CA GLN A 93 -3.59 -20.29 13.07
C GLN A 93 -5.02 -19.96 12.59
N GLY A 94 -5.83 -20.97 12.27
CA GLY A 94 -7.21 -20.76 11.83
C GLY A 94 -7.36 -20.25 10.39
N GLY A 95 -6.27 -20.16 9.63
CA GLY A 95 -6.27 -19.62 8.26
C GLY A 95 -6.73 -20.60 7.17
N MET A 96 -7.01 -21.88 7.51
CA MET A 96 -7.44 -22.87 6.54
C MET A 96 -8.96 -23.01 6.54
N MET A 97 -9.59 -22.37 5.56
CA MET A 97 -11.03 -22.41 5.38
C MET A 97 -11.48 -23.69 4.68
N ALA A 98 -12.68 -24.21 5.04
CA ALA A 98 -13.30 -25.37 4.39
C ALA A 98 -13.55 -25.13 2.88
N LYS A 99 -13.85 -23.89 2.48
CA LYS A 99 -14.04 -23.44 1.10
C LYS A 99 -12.92 -22.48 0.67
N GLY A 100 -11.67 -22.77 1.00
CA GLY A 100 -10.49 -21.92 0.75
C GLY A 100 -10.29 -21.52 -0.71
N ARG A 101 -10.85 -22.25 -1.67
CA ARG A 101 -10.86 -21.85 -3.08
C ARG A 101 -11.50 -20.47 -3.33
N LEU A 102 -12.38 -19.98 -2.43
CA LEU A 102 -12.94 -18.62 -2.53
C LEU A 102 -11.85 -17.55 -2.53
N MET A 103 -10.81 -17.74 -1.73
CA MET A 103 -9.64 -16.87 -1.74
C MET A 103 -8.86 -17.01 -3.05
N GLY A 104 -8.61 -18.24 -3.49
CA GLY A 104 -7.89 -18.51 -4.74
C GLY A 104 -8.56 -17.91 -5.97
N VAL A 105 -9.90 -18.00 -6.06
CA VAL A 105 -10.68 -17.42 -7.18
C VAL A 105 -10.51 -15.90 -7.25
N GLN A 106 -10.49 -15.20 -6.11
CA GLN A 106 -10.23 -13.75 -6.09
C GLN A 106 -8.87 -13.40 -6.69
N PHE A 107 -7.81 -14.12 -6.26
CA PHE A 107 -6.47 -13.89 -6.79
C PHE A 107 -6.34 -14.31 -8.26
N ALA A 108 -7.01 -15.39 -8.67
CA ALA A 108 -7.07 -15.75 -10.08
C ALA A 108 -7.68 -14.61 -10.91
N ALA A 109 -8.83 -14.08 -10.52
CA ALA A 109 -9.48 -12.95 -11.20
C ALA A 109 -8.65 -11.66 -11.17
N LEU A 110 -7.98 -11.35 -10.06
CA LEU A 110 -7.13 -10.17 -9.94
C LEU A 110 -5.88 -10.25 -10.82
N LEU A 111 -5.29 -11.42 -10.97
CA LEU A 111 -4.07 -11.62 -11.75
C LEU A 111 -4.35 -11.90 -13.23
N GLU A 112 -5.53 -12.45 -13.55
CA GLU A 112 -5.98 -12.62 -14.94
C GLU A 112 -6.04 -11.27 -15.63
N ASP A 113 -5.55 -11.21 -16.86
CA ASP A 113 -5.49 -9.98 -17.67
C ASP A 113 -4.87 -8.75 -16.97
N GLY A 114 -4.13 -8.94 -15.89
CA GLY A 114 -3.42 -7.89 -15.19
C GLY A 114 -4.31 -6.88 -14.44
N LEU A 115 -5.52 -7.26 -14.04
CA LEU A 115 -6.44 -6.39 -13.29
C LEU A 115 -5.79 -5.82 -12.01
N TYR A 116 -5.05 -6.63 -11.27
CA TYR A 116 -4.32 -6.23 -10.07
C TYR A 116 -3.44 -4.99 -10.29
N PHE A 117 -2.70 -4.98 -11.39
CA PHE A 117 -1.79 -3.88 -11.75
C PHE A 117 -2.56 -2.64 -12.20
N ARG A 118 -3.65 -2.81 -12.96
CA ARG A 118 -4.51 -1.68 -13.37
C ARG A 118 -5.17 -1.00 -12.15
N LEU A 119 -5.64 -1.77 -11.19
CA LEU A 119 -6.18 -1.22 -9.93
C LEU A 119 -5.10 -0.47 -9.14
N GLY A 120 -3.87 -1.01 -9.07
CA GLY A 120 -2.73 -0.33 -8.47
C GLY A 120 -2.42 1.00 -9.15
N GLN A 121 -2.41 1.02 -10.48
CA GLN A 121 -2.18 2.22 -11.28
C GLN A 121 -3.27 3.27 -11.01
N GLN A 122 -4.54 2.90 -11.07
CA GLN A 122 -5.67 3.79 -10.77
C GLN A 122 -5.53 4.42 -9.37
N MET A 123 -5.26 3.60 -8.36
CA MET A 123 -5.07 4.10 -6.98
C MET A 123 -3.95 5.13 -6.89
N VAL A 124 -2.83 4.90 -7.56
CA VAL A 124 -1.68 5.81 -7.54
C VAL A 124 -1.99 7.09 -8.30
N GLU A 125 -2.57 7.00 -9.49
CA GLU A 125 -2.94 8.18 -10.31
C GLU A 125 -3.90 9.11 -9.56
N GLN A 126 -4.90 8.55 -8.91
CA GLN A 126 -5.85 9.31 -8.07
C GLN A 126 -5.16 9.97 -6.87
N ALA A 127 -4.24 9.26 -6.22
CA ALA A 127 -3.48 9.82 -5.10
C ALA A 127 -2.53 10.94 -5.54
N VAL A 128 -1.87 10.79 -6.68
CA VAL A 128 -1.02 11.84 -7.27
C VAL A 128 -1.86 13.07 -7.61
N ARG A 129 -3.03 12.89 -8.23
CA ARG A 129 -3.97 13.98 -8.52
C ARG A 129 -4.40 14.71 -7.24
N LEU A 130 -4.73 13.96 -6.18
CA LEU A 130 -5.08 14.54 -4.87
C LEU A 130 -3.90 15.33 -4.28
N ARG A 131 -2.70 14.77 -4.29
CA ARG A 131 -1.47 15.40 -3.82
C ARG A 131 -1.22 16.74 -4.52
N ASP A 132 -1.26 16.72 -5.84
CA ASP A 132 -0.95 17.90 -6.66
C ASP A 132 -2.02 18.98 -6.49
N GLY A 133 -3.29 18.60 -6.34
CA GLY A 133 -4.38 19.52 -5.98
C GLY A 133 -4.19 20.15 -4.60
N ILE A 134 -3.81 19.38 -3.60
CA ILE A 134 -3.51 19.86 -2.25
C ILE A 134 -2.35 20.87 -2.27
N ARG A 135 -1.29 20.59 -3.03
CA ARG A 135 -0.16 21.50 -3.22
C ARG A 135 -0.57 22.79 -3.93
N ALA A 136 -1.39 22.69 -4.98
CA ALA A 136 -1.89 23.87 -5.70
C ALA A 136 -2.71 24.78 -4.80
N LEU A 137 -3.38 24.22 -3.78
CA LEU A 137 -4.05 24.98 -2.73
C LEU A 137 -3.08 25.58 -1.68
N GLY A 138 -1.78 25.32 -1.77
CA GLY A 138 -0.75 25.87 -0.88
C GLY A 138 -0.57 25.11 0.44
N TYR A 139 -1.11 23.92 0.57
CA TYR A 139 -0.84 23.07 1.73
C TYR A 139 0.46 22.28 1.53
N SER A 140 1.22 22.11 2.62
CA SER A 140 2.45 21.32 2.64
C SER A 140 2.16 19.83 2.84
N LEU A 141 3.13 19.00 2.50
CA LEU A 141 3.11 17.57 2.75
C LEU A 141 4.14 17.22 3.82
N ALA A 142 3.78 16.36 4.75
CA ALA A 142 4.69 15.82 5.76
C ALA A 142 5.65 14.77 5.16
N VAL A 143 5.19 14.03 4.14
CA VAL A 143 5.97 13.01 3.44
C VAL A 143 5.68 13.08 1.94
N GLU A 144 6.73 12.98 1.14
CA GLU A 144 6.63 12.82 -0.31
C GLU A 144 6.39 11.35 -0.66
N SER A 145 5.14 10.99 -0.84
CA SER A 145 4.77 9.62 -1.18
C SER A 145 4.41 9.49 -2.67
N PRO A 146 5.05 8.58 -3.41
CA PRO A 146 4.68 8.27 -4.78
C PRO A 146 3.52 7.26 -4.88
N THR A 147 2.95 6.81 -3.75
CA THR A 147 1.94 5.75 -3.71
C THR A 147 0.53 6.28 -3.45
N ASN A 148 -0.39 5.38 -3.18
CA ASN A 148 -1.79 5.70 -2.86
C ASN A 148 -2.00 6.36 -1.48
N GLN A 149 -0.96 6.61 -0.71
CA GLN A 149 -1.00 7.24 0.60
C GLN A 149 -0.46 8.67 0.49
N GLN A 150 -1.25 9.69 0.86
CA GLN A 150 -0.84 11.09 0.82
C GLN A 150 -0.91 11.70 2.22
N PHE A 151 0.06 12.54 2.56
CA PHE A 151 0.27 13.02 3.93
C PHE A 151 0.25 14.55 4.01
N PRO A 152 -0.88 15.21 3.74
CA PRO A 152 -0.97 16.66 3.88
C PRO A 152 -0.92 17.12 5.35
N ILE A 153 -0.36 18.31 5.54
CA ILE A 153 -0.42 19.06 6.79
C ILE A 153 -1.58 20.05 6.65
N LEU A 154 -2.61 19.86 7.44
CA LEU A 154 -3.83 20.66 7.37
C LEU A 154 -4.09 21.41 8.69
N PRO A 155 -4.62 22.64 8.63
CA PRO A 155 -5.08 23.33 9.84
C PRO A 155 -6.20 22.54 10.54
N ASP A 156 -6.14 22.47 11.87
CA ASP A 156 -7.16 21.77 12.66
C ASP A 156 -8.57 22.30 12.42
N ARG A 157 -8.71 23.62 12.21
CA ARG A 157 -9.99 24.25 11.86
C ARG A 157 -10.58 23.74 10.54
N VAL A 158 -9.73 23.31 9.60
CA VAL A 158 -10.15 22.70 8.32
C VAL A 158 -10.56 21.26 8.56
N LEU A 159 -9.76 20.50 9.30
CA LEU A 159 -10.07 19.11 9.66
C LEU A 159 -11.39 19.01 10.41
N GLU A 160 -11.67 19.92 11.35
CA GLU A 160 -12.93 19.95 12.11
C GLU A 160 -14.15 20.12 11.19
N LYS A 161 -14.03 20.90 10.13
CA LYS A 161 -15.12 21.11 9.16
C LYS A 161 -15.28 19.96 8.15
N LEU A 162 -14.24 19.15 7.98
CA LEU A 162 -14.26 18.02 7.04
C LEU A 162 -14.69 16.69 7.68
N LYS A 163 -14.63 16.55 9.00
CA LYS A 163 -14.77 15.28 9.73
C LYS A 163 -16.11 14.56 9.51
N ASP A 164 -17.18 15.29 9.23
CA ASP A 164 -18.52 14.73 9.03
C ASP A 164 -18.70 14.18 7.60
N LYS A 165 -17.82 14.56 6.67
CA LYS A 165 -17.90 14.16 5.26
C LYS A 165 -16.77 13.24 4.83
N TYR A 166 -15.59 13.37 5.44
CA TYR A 166 -14.39 12.62 5.08
C TYR A 166 -13.76 11.98 6.30
N SER A 167 -13.04 10.86 6.07
CA SER A 167 -12.25 10.20 7.09
C SER A 167 -10.77 10.18 6.71
N TRP A 168 -9.91 10.25 7.71
CA TRP A 168 -8.47 10.18 7.57
C TRP A 168 -7.84 9.50 8.78
N SER A 169 -6.59 9.08 8.63
CA SER A 169 -5.78 8.70 9.80
C SER A 169 -4.96 9.91 10.23
N ALA A 170 -5.13 10.36 11.48
CA ALA A 170 -4.21 11.33 12.06
C ALA A 170 -2.84 10.69 12.23
N LYS A 171 -1.76 11.42 11.88
CA LYS A 171 -0.39 10.96 12.04
C LYS A 171 0.27 11.62 13.24
N GLU A 172 0.41 12.93 13.20
CA GLU A 172 1.04 13.68 14.28
C GLU A 172 0.59 15.15 14.27
N LYS A 173 0.67 15.79 15.42
CA LYS A 173 0.61 17.23 15.55
C LYS A 173 1.94 17.83 15.07
N VAL A 174 1.87 18.71 14.08
CA VAL A 174 3.06 19.41 13.56
C VAL A 174 3.38 20.65 14.41
N ASP A 175 2.32 21.34 14.82
CA ASP A 175 2.37 22.50 15.72
C ASP A 175 1.04 22.65 16.48
N GLY A 176 0.81 23.80 17.13
CA GLY A 176 -0.40 24.09 17.92
C GLY A 176 -1.70 24.11 17.09
N GLU A 177 -1.63 24.31 15.78
CA GLU A 177 -2.78 24.55 14.90
C GLU A 177 -2.87 23.61 13.69
N HIS A 178 -1.82 22.80 13.44
CA HIS A 178 -1.74 21.95 12.26
C HIS A 178 -1.49 20.49 12.63
N THR A 179 -2.17 19.61 11.90
CA THR A 179 -2.03 18.15 12.01
C THR A 179 -1.65 17.55 10.66
N ALA A 180 -0.63 16.70 10.64
CA ALA A 180 -0.35 15.83 9.52
C ALA A 180 -1.36 14.69 9.52
N VAL A 181 -2.08 14.51 8.41
CA VAL A 181 -3.07 13.46 8.24
C VAL A 181 -2.72 12.57 7.06
N ARG A 182 -3.27 11.36 7.02
CA ARG A 182 -3.11 10.48 5.88
C ARG A 182 -4.45 10.27 5.19
N PHE A 183 -4.51 10.63 3.91
CA PHE A 183 -5.53 10.18 2.97
C PHE A 183 -5.00 8.98 2.17
N CYS A 184 -5.87 8.02 1.91
CA CYS A 184 -5.56 6.86 1.09
C CYS A 184 -6.61 6.72 -0.01
N THR A 185 -6.18 6.66 -1.26
CA THR A 185 -7.05 6.18 -2.34
C THR A 185 -7.12 4.65 -2.31
N SER A 186 -8.19 4.09 -2.80
CA SER A 186 -8.43 2.65 -2.88
C SER A 186 -8.89 2.25 -4.27
N TRP A 187 -8.97 0.97 -4.53
CA TRP A 187 -9.53 0.43 -5.77
C TRP A 187 -10.98 0.86 -6.06
N SER A 188 -11.71 1.30 -5.03
CA SER A 188 -13.10 1.78 -5.16
C SER A 188 -13.24 3.30 -5.13
N THR A 189 -12.15 4.05 -4.97
CA THR A 189 -12.17 5.52 -4.97
C THR A 189 -12.59 6.02 -6.35
N LYS A 190 -13.50 7.00 -6.38
CA LYS A 190 -13.98 7.64 -7.61
C LYS A 190 -13.34 9.00 -7.80
N ASP A 191 -13.19 9.42 -9.04
CA ASP A 191 -12.59 10.71 -9.38
C ASP A 191 -13.40 11.88 -8.81
N GLU A 192 -14.73 11.75 -8.78
CA GLU A 192 -15.63 12.75 -8.21
C GLU A 192 -15.41 12.96 -6.71
N GLU A 193 -14.98 11.93 -5.99
CA GLU A 193 -14.65 12.02 -4.55
C GLU A 193 -13.37 12.84 -4.33
N ILE A 194 -12.37 12.68 -5.21
CA ILE A 194 -11.16 13.49 -5.20
C ILE A 194 -11.49 14.95 -5.50
N ASP A 195 -12.31 15.21 -6.54
CA ASP A 195 -12.74 16.56 -6.91
C ASP A 195 -13.53 17.23 -5.79
N ALA A 196 -14.43 16.50 -5.13
CA ALA A 196 -15.20 17.00 -4.02
C ALA A 196 -14.32 17.39 -2.82
N LEU A 197 -13.34 16.57 -2.48
CA LEU A 197 -12.38 16.87 -1.39
C LEU A 197 -11.55 18.10 -1.71
N LEU A 198 -11.02 18.21 -2.92
CA LEU A 198 -10.24 19.38 -3.36
C LEU A 198 -11.07 20.66 -3.38
N ALA A 199 -12.32 20.60 -3.83
CA ALA A 199 -13.24 21.74 -3.80
C ALA A 199 -13.58 22.17 -2.37
N ASP A 200 -13.78 21.22 -1.45
CA ASP A 200 -14.04 21.52 -0.04
C ASP A 200 -12.80 22.13 0.62
N LEU A 201 -11.60 21.61 0.37
CA LEU A 201 -10.35 22.21 0.84
C LEU A 201 -10.14 23.63 0.33
N ALA A 202 -10.46 23.90 -0.94
CA ALA A 202 -10.36 25.24 -1.52
C ALA A 202 -11.30 26.24 -0.85
N ARG A 203 -12.52 25.82 -0.49
CA ARG A 203 -13.49 26.68 0.21
C ARG A 203 -13.14 26.97 1.66
N LEU A 204 -12.35 26.10 2.29
CA LEU A 204 -11.99 26.19 3.71
C LEU A 204 -10.62 26.84 3.96
N LYS A 205 -9.90 27.14 2.89
CA LYS A 205 -8.62 27.84 2.95
C LYS A 205 -8.81 29.28 3.44
#